data_6e7c8c56de6db551fabeb2238ce0ea36
#
_entry.id   6e7c8c56de6db551fabeb2238ce0ea36
#
_cell.length_a   1.000
_cell.length_b   1.000
_cell.length_c   1.000
_cell.angle_alpha   90.00
_cell.angle_beta   90.00
_cell.angle_gamma   90.00
#
_symmetry.space_group_name_H-M   'P 1'
#
loop_
_entity.id
_entity.type
_entity.pdbx_description
1 polymer ?
#
loop_
_entity_poly.entity_id
_entity_poly.type
_entity_poly.pdbx_seq_one_letter_code
_entity_poly.pdbx_strand_id
1 'polypeptide(L)'
;MKTDNKTGSRREFLGSAAVTLAAAALPVASAIAQPAAPDGGSALTGQAHWTVKHVDGQDVRLFMWRKNASGSGPRHGTIVFVHGSSVSSTPVFDLQIPGHPESSTMDWFARLGYDTWCFDCEGYGRSDKSRAVNADVSCGADDLAVVSEYIMKTTGGAKLLVYGSSSGALRAALFAQRHPERVARLALDALVWTGEGSPTLAERRKRLDAYRANNRRPIDRAMIRSIFTRDHPGTSDLTVVDAFADAVLALDTSVPTGTYIDMSANLPVCDPVKIKVPTLIMRGEYDGIASFRDLSNFFERLANADKQFIVMPGIAHTSTRSKNFALVYHLLDGYFSQPAPVYTGG
;
A
#
# COMPACT_ATOMS: atom_id res chain seq x y z
N MET A 1 14.75 10.38 92.98
CA MET A 1 13.76 9.42 93.39
C MET A 1 13.54 8.52 92.17
N LYS A 2 14.22 7.38 92.13
CA LYS A 2 13.73 6.03 92.38
C LYS A 2 12.37 5.81 91.75
N THR A 3 12.15 4.84 90.83
CA THR A 3 12.45 3.40 90.85
C THR A 3 12.20 2.83 89.45
N ASP A 4 13.08 2.08 88.97
CA ASP A 4 13.08 0.65 88.58
C ASP A 4 11.71 0.00 88.27
N ASN A 5 11.57 -0.70 87.13
CA ASN A 5 11.53 -2.17 87.08
C ASN A 5 11.35 -2.65 85.61
N LYS A 6 12.25 -3.37 85.11
CA LYS A 6 12.42 -4.80 84.79
C LYS A 6 11.21 -5.48 84.12
N THR A 7 11.52 -6.04 83.01
CA THR A 7 11.61 -7.43 82.49
C THR A 7 10.52 -7.87 81.55
N GLY A 8 11.01 -8.58 80.50
CA GLY A 8 10.19 -9.54 79.79
C GLY A 8 10.63 -9.82 78.35
N SER A 9 11.76 -10.58 78.25
CA SER A 9 12.14 -11.25 77.01
C SER A 9 11.12 -12.29 76.62
N ARG A 10 10.65 -12.23 75.35
CA ARG A 10 10.22 -13.45 74.62
C ARG A 10 10.64 -13.30 73.16
N ARG A 11 11.72 -14.02 72.82
CA ARG A 11 12.05 -14.40 71.43
C ARG A 11 11.03 -15.41 70.99
N GLU A 12 10.26 -15.08 69.95
CA GLU A 12 9.56 -16.06 69.15
C GLU A 12 10.27 -16.18 67.78
N PHE A 13 10.75 -17.38 67.54
CA PHE A 13 11.25 -17.83 66.24
C PHE A 13 10.08 -17.90 65.25
N LEU A 14 10.11 -17.04 64.28
CA LEU A 14 9.32 -17.26 63.02
C LEU A 14 10.28 -17.75 61.97
N GLY A 15 10.17 -19.04 61.67
CA GLY A 15 10.88 -19.65 60.56
C GLY A 15 10.34 -19.11 59.22
N SER A 16 11.21 -18.49 58.45
CA SER A 16 10.88 -18.13 57.05
C SER A 16 10.96 -19.37 56.19
N ALA A 17 9.82 -19.90 55.80
CA ALA A 17 9.71 -20.86 54.70
C ALA A 17 9.84 -20.08 53.38
N ALA A 18 10.99 -20.17 52.75
CA ALA A 18 11.18 -19.69 51.38
C ALA A 18 10.43 -20.63 50.43
N VAL A 19 9.26 -20.18 49.93
CA VAL A 19 8.58 -20.85 48.81
C VAL A 19 9.27 -20.38 47.53
N THR A 20 10.10 -21.25 46.97
CA THR A 20 10.71 -21.06 45.66
C THR A 20 9.63 -21.39 44.63
N LEU A 21 8.95 -20.38 44.08
CA LEU A 21 8.14 -20.52 42.87
C LEU A 21 9.09 -20.68 41.68
N ALA A 22 9.24 -21.93 41.23
CA ALA A 22 9.83 -22.21 39.92
C ALA A 22 8.83 -21.80 38.85
N ALA A 23 9.05 -20.63 38.25
CA ALA A 23 8.33 -20.22 37.06
C ALA A 23 8.79 -21.12 35.88
N ALA A 24 8.01 -22.15 35.59
CA ALA A 24 8.17 -22.91 34.36
C ALA A 24 7.75 -21.97 33.19
N ALA A 25 8.73 -21.38 32.51
CA ALA A 25 8.51 -20.70 31.24
C ALA A 25 8.16 -21.78 30.19
N LEU A 26 6.89 -21.88 29.88
CA LEU A 26 6.44 -22.64 28.71
C LEU A 26 6.88 -21.86 27.46
N PRO A 27 7.53 -22.49 26.48
CA PRO A 27 7.80 -21.85 25.21
C PRO A 27 6.47 -21.77 24.43
N VAL A 28 5.78 -20.65 24.49
CA VAL A 28 4.70 -20.34 23.56
C VAL A 28 5.33 -19.78 22.29
N ALA A 29 5.93 -20.64 21.49
CA ALA A 29 6.19 -20.38 20.09
C ALA A 29 5.23 -21.23 19.28
N SER A 30 3.95 -20.86 19.30
CA SER A 30 3.06 -21.22 18.19
C SER A 30 3.51 -20.38 17.01
N ALA A 31 4.40 -20.95 16.18
CA ALA A 31 4.60 -20.45 14.84
C ALA A 31 3.22 -20.60 14.13
N ILE A 32 2.48 -19.50 14.07
CA ILE A 32 1.35 -19.40 13.17
C ILE A 32 1.96 -19.60 11.79
N ALA A 33 1.68 -20.74 11.15
CA ALA A 33 2.16 -21.02 9.82
C ALA A 33 1.73 -19.85 8.92
N GLN A 34 2.69 -19.23 8.24
CA GLN A 34 2.35 -18.26 7.20
C GLN A 34 1.39 -18.95 6.23
N PRO A 35 0.31 -18.31 5.79
CA PRO A 35 -0.55 -18.88 4.78
C PRO A 35 0.32 -19.27 3.60
N ALA A 36 0.29 -20.55 3.23
CA ALA A 36 1.00 -21.05 2.06
C ALA A 36 0.52 -20.23 0.86
N ALA A 37 1.46 -19.82 0.00
CA ALA A 37 1.07 -19.26 -1.30
C ALA A 37 0.09 -20.24 -1.96
N PRO A 38 -1.04 -19.77 -2.49
CA PRO A 38 -1.96 -20.63 -3.19
C PRO A 38 -1.18 -21.34 -4.29
N ASP A 39 -1.12 -22.64 -4.21
CA ASP A 39 -0.31 -23.61 -4.99
C ASP A 39 0.89 -22.98 -5.71
N GLY A 40 2.12 -23.28 -5.27
CA GLY A 40 3.37 -22.70 -5.78
C GLY A 40 3.68 -23.02 -7.25
N GLY A 41 2.69 -22.81 -8.13
CA GLY A 41 2.78 -22.96 -9.57
C GLY A 41 3.72 -21.92 -10.21
N SER A 42 4.15 -22.22 -11.45
CA SER A 42 4.88 -21.28 -12.29
C SER A 42 4.16 -19.93 -12.41
N ALA A 43 4.89 -18.86 -12.72
CA ALA A 43 4.32 -17.53 -12.99
C ALA A 43 3.17 -17.62 -13.99
N LEU A 44 2.07 -16.92 -13.71
CA LEU A 44 0.95 -16.87 -14.64
C LEU A 44 1.34 -16.03 -15.86
N THR A 45 0.86 -16.43 -17.04
CA THR A 45 1.08 -15.65 -18.26
C THR A 45 0.30 -14.34 -18.20
N GLY A 46 1.00 -13.22 -18.29
CA GLY A 46 0.39 -11.91 -18.35
C GLY A 46 0.03 -11.49 -19.79
N GLN A 47 -0.89 -10.53 -19.92
CA GLN A 47 -1.34 -9.97 -21.19
C GLN A 47 -1.17 -8.46 -21.19
N ALA A 48 -0.52 -7.94 -22.22
CA ALA A 48 -0.37 -6.50 -22.44
C ALA A 48 -1.64 -5.93 -23.12
N HIS A 49 -2.12 -4.82 -22.57
CA HIS A 49 -3.24 -4.05 -23.13
C HIS A 49 -2.85 -2.58 -23.23
N TRP A 50 -3.58 -1.84 -24.05
CA TRP A 50 -3.35 -0.43 -24.28
C TRP A 50 -4.66 0.31 -24.40
N THR A 51 -4.69 1.54 -23.88
CA THR A 51 -5.76 2.51 -24.11
C THR A 51 -5.16 3.87 -24.43
N VAL A 52 -5.98 4.80 -24.85
CA VAL A 52 -5.56 6.17 -25.21
C VAL A 52 -6.33 7.17 -24.38
N LYS A 53 -5.60 8.06 -23.70
CA LYS A 53 -6.14 9.26 -23.07
C LYS A 53 -6.01 10.43 -24.04
N HIS A 54 -7.13 11.09 -24.36
CA HIS A 54 -7.14 12.31 -25.17
C HIS A 54 -7.09 13.52 -24.24
N VAL A 55 -6.03 14.33 -24.33
CA VAL A 55 -5.83 15.48 -23.45
C VAL A 55 -5.07 16.59 -24.19
N ASP A 56 -5.54 17.83 -24.10
CA ASP A 56 -4.93 19.03 -24.73
C ASP A 56 -4.64 18.84 -26.24
N GLY A 57 -5.55 18.12 -26.95
CA GLY A 57 -5.40 17.82 -28.38
C GLY A 57 -4.32 16.79 -28.70
N GLN A 58 -3.78 16.09 -27.71
CA GLN A 58 -2.78 15.03 -27.88
C GLN A 58 -3.29 13.67 -27.40
N ASP A 59 -2.81 12.63 -28.05
CA ASP A 59 -3.08 11.25 -27.69
C ASP A 59 -1.94 10.75 -26.77
N VAL A 60 -2.30 10.22 -25.61
CA VAL A 60 -1.39 9.60 -24.65
C VAL A 60 -1.73 8.12 -24.51
N ARG A 61 -0.85 7.26 -24.95
CA ARG A 61 -1.01 5.81 -24.86
C ARG A 61 -0.66 5.37 -23.42
N LEU A 62 -1.58 4.63 -22.79
CA LEU A 62 -1.41 4.08 -21.45
C LEU A 62 -1.28 2.56 -21.55
N PHE A 63 -0.21 2.03 -20.97
CA PHE A 63 0.07 0.60 -20.87
C PHE A 63 -0.68 0.00 -19.69
N MET A 64 -1.27 -1.18 -19.91
CA MET A 64 -1.90 -2.00 -18.89
C MET A 64 -1.38 -3.43 -18.96
N TRP A 65 -1.31 -4.09 -17.82
CA TRP A 65 -0.92 -5.48 -17.69
C TRP A 65 -1.99 -6.25 -16.95
N ARG A 66 -2.43 -7.38 -17.49
CA ARG A 66 -3.48 -8.22 -16.93
C ARG A 66 -2.97 -9.61 -16.61
N LYS A 67 -3.39 -10.15 -15.46
CA LYS A 67 -3.23 -11.56 -15.12
C LYS A 67 -4.51 -12.11 -14.51
N ASN A 68 -4.90 -13.30 -14.95
CA ASN A 68 -6.00 -14.05 -14.36
C ASN A 68 -5.65 -15.54 -14.37
N ALA A 69 -6.18 -16.30 -13.44
CA ALA A 69 -6.06 -17.75 -13.48
C ALA A 69 -6.94 -18.28 -14.61
N SER A 70 -6.37 -19.13 -15.47
CA SER A 70 -7.07 -19.70 -16.62
C SER A 70 -8.27 -20.55 -16.19
N GLY A 71 -9.44 -20.37 -16.79
CA GLY A 71 -10.46 -21.39 -16.90
C GLY A 71 -11.91 -21.05 -16.56
N SER A 72 -12.22 -20.25 -15.59
CA SER A 72 -13.60 -19.77 -15.31
C SER A 72 -13.48 -18.34 -14.85
N GLY A 73 -14.32 -17.43 -15.34
CA GLY A 73 -14.24 -16.00 -15.06
C GLY A 73 -14.00 -15.64 -13.58
N PRO A 74 -13.70 -14.37 -13.28
CA PRO A 74 -13.32 -13.96 -11.94
C PRO A 74 -14.41 -14.30 -10.92
N ARG A 75 -14.06 -15.07 -9.89
CA ARG A 75 -15.00 -15.46 -8.81
C ARG A 75 -15.19 -14.32 -7.81
N HIS A 76 -14.17 -13.43 -7.68
CA HIS A 76 -14.08 -12.40 -6.66
C HIS A 76 -14.05 -10.97 -7.22
N GLY A 77 -14.16 -10.81 -8.54
CA GLY A 77 -14.17 -9.50 -9.19
C GLY A 77 -12.82 -9.10 -9.79
N THR A 78 -12.74 -7.85 -10.22
CA THR A 78 -11.57 -7.29 -10.92
C THR A 78 -10.85 -6.28 -10.05
N ILE A 79 -9.55 -6.52 -9.79
CA ILE A 79 -8.68 -5.61 -9.05
C ILE A 79 -7.86 -4.77 -10.03
N VAL A 80 -7.84 -3.45 -9.84
CA VAL A 80 -6.88 -2.56 -10.49
C VAL A 80 -5.90 -2.01 -9.46
N PHE A 81 -4.60 -2.21 -9.71
CA PHE A 81 -3.49 -1.77 -8.88
C PHE A 81 -2.88 -0.47 -9.41
N VAL A 82 -2.73 0.53 -8.54
CA VAL A 82 -2.24 1.88 -8.86
C VAL A 82 -0.90 2.13 -8.17
N HIS A 83 0.16 2.31 -8.98
CA HIS A 83 1.54 2.45 -8.50
C HIS A 83 1.87 3.83 -7.91
N GLY A 84 2.96 3.88 -7.12
CA GLY A 84 3.48 5.09 -6.49
C GLY A 84 4.35 5.99 -7.39
N SER A 85 5.04 6.97 -6.77
CA SER A 85 5.70 8.09 -7.46
C SER A 85 7.02 7.79 -8.15
N SER A 86 7.69 6.72 -7.81
CA SER A 86 9.10 6.52 -8.21
C SER A 86 9.30 5.27 -9.05
N VAL A 87 8.21 4.61 -9.40
CA VAL A 87 8.21 3.26 -9.94
C VAL A 87 7.04 3.07 -10.90
N SER A 88 7.20 2.21 -11.89
CA SER A 88 6.14 1.76 -12.79
C SER A 88 5.40 0.53 -12.22
N SER A 89 4.31 0.13 -12.85
CA SER A 89 3.34 -0.81 -12.29
C SER A 89 3.85 -2.25 -12.20
N THR A 90 4.45 -2.79 -13.27
CA THR A 90 4.86 -4.21 -13.28
C THR A 90 5.95 -4.54 -12.26
N PRO A 91 6.99 -3.72 -12.01
CA PRO A 91 7.91 -3.95 -10.90
C PRO A 91 7.23 -3.97 -9.54
N VAL A 92 6.18 -3.15 -9.35
CA VAL A 92 5.47 -3.07 -8.07
C VAL A 92 4.50 -4.24 -7.88
N PHE A 93 3.78 -4.65 -8.90
CA PHE A 93 2.66 -5.58 -8.72
C PHE A 93 2.87 -6.95 -9.36
N ASP A 94 3.83 -7.09 -10.28
CA ASP A 94 4.15 -8.34 -10.95
C ASP A 94 5.67 -8.62 -10.97
N LEU A 95 6.35 -8.39 -9.86
CA LEU A 95 7.76 -8.72 -9.73
C LEU A 95 7.94 -10.23 -9.73
N GLN A 96 8.75 -10.73 -10.64
CA GLN A 96 9.04 -12.17 -10.76
C GLN A 96 10.45 -12.45 -10.24
N ILE A 97 10.54 -13.18 -9.13
CA ILE A 97 11.82 -13.58 -8.53
C ILE A 97 11.82 -15.12 -8.42
N PRO A 98 12.79 -15.82 -9.01
CA PRO A 98 12.91 -17.26 -8.87
C PRO A 98 12.96 -17.69 -7.40
N GLY A 99 12.12 -18.65 -7.01
CA GLY A 99 12.02 -19.12 -5.63
C GLY A 99 11.16 -18.24 -4.69
N HIS A 100 10.60 -17.12 -5.19
CA HIS A 100 9.76 -16.19 -4.44
C HIS A 100 8.41 -15.95 -5.15
N PRO A 101 7.51 -16.94 -5.22
CA PRO A 101 6.22 -16.81 -5.91
C PRO A 101 5.33 -15.71 -5.32
N GLU A 102 5.54 -15.37 -4.06
CA GLU A 102 4.87 -14.28 -3.36
C GLU A 102 5.28 -12.88 -3.86
N SER A 103 6.36 -12.78 -4.60
CA SER A 103 6.85 -11.49 -5.12
C SER A 103 5.94 -10.87 -6.17
N SER A 104 5.06 -11.64 -6.82
CA SER A 104 4.00 -11.13 -7.66
C SER A 104 2.68 -11.05 -6.91
N THR A 105 2.30 -9.83 -6.54
CA THR A 105 0.96 -9.54 -6.00
C THR A 105 -0.14 -9.95 -6.98
N MET A 106 0.08 -9.73 -8.28
CA MET A 106 -0.89 -10.07 -9.32
C MET A 106 -1.09 -11.59 -9.42
N ASP A 107 -0.02 -12.39 -9.41
CA ASP A 107 -0.13 -13.85 -9.43
C ASP A 107 -0.86 -14.38 -8.19
N TRP A 108 -0.55 -13.80 -7.01
CA TRP A 108 -1.20 -14.19 -5.77
C TRP A 108 -2.71 -14.02 -5.84
N PHE A 109 -3.18 -12.81 -6.16
CA PHE A 109 -4.62 -12.52 -6.23
C PHE A 109 -5.30 -13.21 -7.43
N ALA A 110 -4.62 -13.40 -8.54
CA ALA A 110 -5.16 -14.16 -9.67
C ALA A 110 -5.42 -15.63 -9.29
N ARG A 111 -4.52 -16.27 -8.52
CA ARG A 111 -4.73 -17.63 -8.00
C ARG A 111 -5.88 -17.73 -6.99
N LEU A 112 -6.16 -16.64 -6.25
CA LEU A 112 -7.35 -16.54 -5.40
C LEU A 112 -8.65 -16.36 -6.20
N GLY A 113 -8.58 -16.16 -7.53
CA GLY A 113 -9.75 -16.05 -8.40
C GLY A 113 -10.14 -14.62 -8.76
N TYR A 114 -9.26 -13.64 -8.56
CA TYR A 114 -9.47 -12.28 -9.05
C TYR A 114 -8.96 -12.13 -10.49
N ASP A 115 -9.55 -11.21 -11.24
CA ASP A 115 -8.97 -10.69 -12.48
C ASP A 115 -8.10 -9.48 -12.11
N THR A 116 -6.77 -9.59 -12.24
CA THR A 116 -5.83 -8.60 -11.75
C THR A 116 -5.27 -7.75 -12.88
N TRP A 117 -5.30 -6.43 -12.69
CA TRP A 117 -4.80 -5.44 -13.62
C TRP A 117 -3.88 -4.45 -12.91
N CYS A 118 -2.83 -4.04 -13.58
CA CYS A 118 -2.09 -2.84 -13.23
C CYS A 118 -1.83 -2.01 -14.49
N PHE A 119 -1.46 -0.75 -14.33
CA PHE A 119 -1.17 0.14 -15.45
C PHE A 119 -0.05 1.10 -15.09
N ASP A 120 0.67 1.56 -16.11
CA ASP A 120 1.63 2.63 -15.95
C ASP A 120 0.94 3.97 -16.19
N CYS A 121 1.00 4.90 -15.23
CA CYS A 121 0.56 6.27 -15.41
C CYS A 121 1.38 6.95 -16.51
N GLU A 122 0.84 8.02 -17.12
CA GLU A 122 1.58 8.87 -18.04
C GLU A 122 2.93 9.27 -17.47
N GLY A 123 3.98 9.14 -18.26
CA GLY A 123 5.35 9.46 -17.86
C GLY A 123 6.11 8.32 -17.19
N TYR A 124 5.50 7.15 -16.95
CA TYR A 124 6.10 5.98 -16.30
C TYR A 124 6.11 4.75 -17.19
N GLY A 125 7.08 3.87 -16.95
CA GLY A 125 7.13 2.52 -17.49
C GLY A 125 7.04 2.49 -19.02
N ARG A 126 6.01 1.81 -19.51
CA ARG A 126 5.73 1.61 -20.93
C ARG A 126 4.72 2.63 -21.49
N SER A 127 4.05 3.40 -20.63
CA SER A 127 3.15 4.48 -21.07
C SER A 127 3.92 5.63 -21.70
N ASP A 128 3.26 6.45 -22.50
CA ASP A 128 3.88 7.58 -23.19
C ASP A 128 4.51 8.58 -22.20
N LYS A 129 5.67 9.10 -22.60
CA LYS A 129 6.54 10.01 -21.83
C LYS A 129 6.85 11.30 -22.60
N SER A 130 6.16 11.52 -23.72
CA SER A 130 6.50 12.57 -24.71
C SER A 130 6.05 13.96 -24.28
N ARG A 131 4.99 14.07 -23.47
CA ARG A 131 4.48 15.36 -23.01
C ARG A 131 5.38 15.99 -21.95
N ALA A 132 5.58 17.29 -22.03
CA ALA A 132 6.35 18.05 -21.06
C ALA A 132 5.51 18.39 -19.81
N VAL A 133 4.89 17.37 -19.19
CA VAL A 133 4.06 17.50 -17.99
C VAL A 133 4.72 16.84 -16.79
N ASN A 134 4.39 17.33 -15.58
CA ASN A 134 4.93 16.73 -14.36
C ASN A 134 4.16 15.47 -13.92
N ALA A 135 3.04 15.12 -14.57
CA ALA A 135 2.18 13.98 -14.22
C ALA A 135 1.89 13.90 -12.71
N ASP A 136 1.15 14.89 -12.21
CA ASP A 136 0.75 15.04 -10.81
C ASP A 136 -0.31 14.00 -10.37
N VAL A 137 -0.85 14.13 -9.18
CA VAL A 137 -1.89 13.21 -8.67
C VAL A 137 -3.15 13.29 -9.52
N SER A 138 -3.56 14.49 -9.99
CA SER A 138 -4.73 14.66 -10.84
C SER A 138 -4.55 13.97 -12.19
N CYS A 139 -3.40 14.15 -12.84
CA CYS A 139 -3.07 13.46 -14.08
C CYS A 139 -3.19 11.93 -13.93
N GLY A 140 -2.66 11.37 -12.84
CA GLY A 140 -2.75 9.92 -12.59
C GLY A 140 -4.17 9.44 -12.24
N ALA A 141 -5.01 10.29 -11.65
CA ALA A 141 -6.44 9.98 -11.46
C ALA A 141 -7.21 9.99 -12.79
N ASP A 142 -6.85 10.89 -13.70
CA ASP A 142 -7.41 10.93 -15.06
C ASP A 142 -6.94 9.74 -15.90
N ASP A 143 -5.68 9.28 -15.73
CA ASP A 143 -5.20 8.03 -16.32
C ASP A 143 -6.04 6.84 -15.85
N LEU A 144 -6.28 6.74 -14.53
CA LEU A 144 -7.09 5.68 -13.95
C LEU A 144 -8.56 5.76 -14.44
N ALA A 145 -9.10 6.95 -14.72
CA ALA A 145 -10.42 7.08 -15.28
C ALA A 145 -10.53 6.43 -16.67
N VAL A 146 -9.56 6.68 -17.57
CA VAL A 146 -9.50 6.05 -18.90
C VAL A 146 -9.23 4.54 -18.80
N VAL A 147 -8.29 4.14 -17.96
CA VAL A 147 -7.96 2.72 -17.73
C VAL A 147 -9.14 1.95 -17.16
N SER A 148 -9.86 2.51 -16.17
CA SER A 148 -11.03 1.88 -15.57
C SER A 148 -12.14 1.62 -16.56
N GLU A 149 -12.39 2.56 -17.47
CA GLU A 149 -13.38 2.40 -18.52
C GLU A 149 -13.04 1.23 -19.47
N TYR A 150 -11.77 1.16 -19.90
CA TYR A 150 -11.27 0.05 -20.71
C TYR A 150 -11.41 -1.30 -19.99
N ILE A 151 -10.99 -1.37 -18.71
CA ILE A 151 -11.07 -2.60 -17.92
C ILE A 151 -12.53 -3.04 -17.76
N MET A 152 -13.41 -2.14 -17.33
CA MET A 152 -14.84 -2.45 -17.17
C MET A 152 -15.46 -2.97 -18.46
N LYS A 153 -15.19 -2.32 -19.60
CA LYS A 153 -15.66 -2.77 -20.92
C LYS A 153 -15.13 -4.17 -21.25
N THR A 154 -13.89 -4.47 -20.92
CA THR A 154 -13.23 -5.75 -21.20
C THR A 154 -13.71 -6.88 -20.28
N THR A 155 -14.11 -6.56 -19.04
CA THR A 155 -14.44 -7.54 -17.98
C THR A 155 -15.95 -7.66 -17.71
N GLY A 156 -16.81 -7.06 -18.53
CA GLY A 156 -18.26 -7.20 -18.43
C GLY A 156 -18.97 -6.12 -17.61
N GLY A 157 -18.33 -4.98 -17.34
CA GLY A 157 -18.98 -3.78 -16.83
C GLY A 157 -19.17 -3.69 -15.31
N ALA A 158 -18.68 -4.67 -14.53
CA ALA A 158 -18.74 -4.63 -13.07
C ALA A 158 -17.82 -3.53 -12.49
N LYS A 159 -18.23 -2.97 -11.34
CA LYS A 159 -17.37 -2.03 -10.58
C LYS A 159 -16.07 -2.68 -10.15
N LEU A 160 -15.01 -1.89 -10.07
CA LEU A 160 -13.65 -2.35 -9.79
C LEU A 160 -13.34 -2.32 -8.30
N LEU A 161 -12.52 -3.27 -7.87
CA LEU A 161 -11.77 -3.23 -6.63
C LEU A 161 -10.49 -2.43 -6.90
N VAL A 162 -10.30 -1.31 -6.21
CA VAL A 162 -9.19 -0.40 -6.48
C VAL A 162 -8.20 -0.43 -5.34
N TYR A 163 -6.93 -0.76 -5.61
CA TYR A 163 -5.83 -0.68 -4.67
C TYR A 163 -4.83 0.36 -5.12
N GLY A 164 -4.49 1.30 -4.27
CA GLY A 164 -3.43 2.27 -4.51
C GLY A 164 -2.37 2.25 -3.42
N SER A 165 -1.09 2.34 -3.80
CA SER A 165 0.02 2.40 -2.86
C SER A 165 0.78 3.72 -2.95
N SER A 166 1.09 4.36 -1.82
CA SER A 166 1.83 5.62 -1.74
C SER A 166 1.09 6.75 -2.51
N SER A 167 1.74 7.43 -3.46
CA SER A 167 1.00 8.39 -4.32
C SER A 167 -0.04 7.72 -5.23
N GLY A 168 0.05 6.41 -5.42
CA GLY A 168 -1.03 5.63 -6.04
C GLY A 168 -2.29 5.61 -5.17
N ALA A 169 -2.15 5.64 -3.85
CA ALA A 169 -3.28 5.80 -2.94
C ALA A 169 -3.95 7.18 -3.09
N LEU A 170 -3.17 8.25 -3.30
CA LEU A 170 -3.71 9.58 -3.59
C LEU A 170 -4.46 9.62 -4.93
N ARG A 171 -3.89 9.01 -5.98
CA ARG A 171 -4.54 8.89 -7.30
C ARG A 171 -5.84 8.10 -7.21
N ALA A 172 -5.83 6.96 -6.51
CA ALA A 172 -7.00 6.12 -6.29
C ALA A 172 -8.08 6.81 -5.46
N ALA A 173 -7.70 7.54 -4.41
CA ALA A 173 -8.62 8.32 -3.58
C ALA A 173 -9.29 9.45 -4.39
N LEU A 174 -8.51 10.21 -5.17
CA LEU A 174 -9.02 11.26 -6.03
C LEU A 174 -9.91 10.71 -7.15
N PHE A 175 -9.54 9.58 -7.74
CA PHE A 175 -10.36 8.87 -8.70
C PHE A 175 -11.70 8.42 -8.09
N ALA A 176 -11.69 7.77 -6.93
CA ALA A 176 -12.90 7.33 -6.25
C ALA A 176 -13.81 8.50 -5.83
N GLN A 177 -13.23 9.67 -5.52
CA GLN A 177 -13.98 10.91 -5.30
C GLN A 177 -14.70 11.39 -6.55
N ARG A 178 -14.06 11.28 -7.73
CA ARG A 178 -14.58 11.76 -9.03
C ARG A 178 -15.53 10.77 -9.70
N HIS A 179 -15.24 9.45 -9.53
CA HIS A 179 -15.91 8.35 -10.23
C HIS A 179 -16.38 7.24 -9.26
N PRO A 180 -17.18 7.55 -8.22
CA PRO A 180 -17.64 6.55 -7.24
C PRO A 180 -18.47 5.43 -7.86
N GLU A 181 -19.10 5.69 -9.01
CA GLU A 181 -19.89 4.71 -9.76
C GLU A 181 -19.05 3.57 -10.35
N ARG A 182 -17.73 3.74 -10.46
CA ARG A 182 -16.81 2.74 -11.02
C ARG A 182 -16.10 1.90 -9.95
N VAL A 183 -16.20 2.26 -8.68
CA VAL A 183 -15.48 1.64 -7.58
C VAL A 183 -16.43 0.82 -6.70
N ALA A 184 -16.14 -0.47 -6.56
CA ALA A 184 -16.82 -1.35 -5.62
C ALA A 184 -16.28 -1.21 -4.21
N ARG A 185 -14.95 -1.28 -4.07
CA ARG A 185 -14.19 -1.10 -2.83
C ARG A 185 -12.85 -0.42 -3.12
N LEU A 186 -12.40 0.42 -2.19
CA LEU A 186 -11.15 1.18 -2.28
C LEU A 186 -10.20 0.79 -1.15
N ALA A 187 -8.98 0.37 -1.47
CA ALA A 187 -7.92 0.12 -0.51
C ALA A 187 -6.77 1.11 -0.73
N LEU A 188 -6.43 1.87 0.30
CA LEU A 188 -5.43 2.94 0.31
C LEU A 188 -4.26 2.54 1.22
N ASP A 189 -3.16 2.09 0.61
CA ASP A 189 -1.98 1.65 1.33
C ASP A 189 -0.89 2.74 1.30
N ALA A 190 -0.24 2.96 2.44
CA ALA A 190 0.78 3.99 2.58
C ALA A 190 0.30 5.39 2.12
N LEU A 191 -0.96 5.70 2.39
CA LEU A 191 -1.58 7.01 2.09
C LEU A 191 -0.96 8.12 2.94
N VAL A 192 -0.96 9.33 2.42
CA VAL A 192 -0.83 10.58 3.17
C VAL A 192 -1.97 11.51 2.78
N TRP A 193 -2.51 12.28 3.73
CA TRP A 193 -3.63 13.19 3.45
C TRP A 193 -3.18 14.65 3.42
N THR A 194 -2.83 15.22 4.58
CA THR A 194 -2.33 16.61 4.69
C THR A 194 -0.81 16.67 4.76
N GLY A 195 -0.17 15.55 5.11
CA GLY A 195 1.26 15.48 5.37
C GLY A 195 1.70 16.10 6.70
N GLU A 196 0.75 16.39 7.61
CA GLU A 196 1.08 16.85 8.96
C GLU A 196 1.82 15.75 9.73
N GLY A 197 2.96 16.13 10.31
CA GLY A 197 3.80 15.20 11.09
C GLY A 197 4.53 14.14 10.26
N SER A 198 4.61 14.28 8.92
CA SER A 198 5.36 13.36 8.06
C SER A 198 6.85 13.69 8.02
N PRO A 199 7.75 12.83 8.55
CA PRO A 199 9.19 13.04 8.42
C PRO A 199 9.65 12.92 6.97
N THR A 200 9.09 12.02 6.19
CA THR A 200 9.42 11.84 4.77
C THR A 200 9.11 13.10 3.96
N LEU A 201 7.95 13.73 4.18
CA LEU A 201 7.60 14.96 3.45
C LEU A 201 8.37 16.17 3.94
N ALA A 202 8.75 16.23 5.20
CA ALA A 202 9.64 17.28 5.71
C ALA A 202 10.97 17.31 4.93
N GLU A 203 11.57 16.12 4.68
CA GLU A 203 12.78 16.02 3.88
C GLU A 203 12.55 16.36 2.39
N ARG A 204 11.43 15.93 1.81
CA ARG A 204 11.10 16.24 0.41
C ARG A 204 10.91 17.73 0.16
N ARG A 205 10.28 18.46 1.10
CA ARG A 205 10.06 19.90 1.02
C ARG A 205 11.36 20.69 0.84
N LYS A 206 12.47 20.24 1.39
CA LYS A 206 13.80 20.85 1.21
C LYS A 206 14.25 20.90 -0.25
N ARG A 207 13.67 20.07 -1.12
CA ARG A 207 14.01 19.96 -2.54
C ARG A 207 12.88 20.42 -3.48
N LEU A 208 11.88 21.13 -2.96
CA LEU A 208 10.68 21.51 -3.72
C LEU A 208 11.01 22.34 -4.97
N ASP A 209 11.95 23.29 -4.86
CA ASP A 209 12.35 24.14 -5.99
C ASP A 209 12.99 23.32 -7.11
N ALA A 210 13.79 22.32 -6.77
CA ALA A 210 14.36 21.40 -7.76
C ALA A 210 13.29 20.56 -8.47
N TYR A 211 12.22 20.18 -7.77
CA TYR A 211 11.08 19.47 -8.38
C TYR A 211 10.26 20.39 -9.30
N ARG A 212 10.10 21.67 -8.94
CA ARG A 212 9.40 22.65 -9.77
C ARG A 212 10.18 23.05 -11.02
N ALA A 213 11.51 23.08 -10.92
CA ALA A 213 12.38 23.45 -12.03
C ALA A 213 12.40 22.42 -13.18
N ASN A 214 11.99 21.16 -12.91
CA ASN A 214 12.06 20.08 -13.87
C ASN A 214 10.78 19.24 -13.80
N ASN A 215 10.21 18.87 -14.94
CA ASN A 215 9.07 17.99 -15.01
C ASN A 215 9.42 16.50 -14.72
N ARG A 216 10.71 16.16 -14.76
CA ARG A 216 11.23 14.80 -14.44
C ARG A 216 12.42 14.89 -13.48
N ARG A 217 12.61 13.86 -12.68
CA ARG A 217 13.76 13.67 -11.80
C ARG A 217 14.43 12.33 -12.07
N PRO A 218 15.75 12.24 -11.98
CA PRO A 218 16.46 10.97 -12.12
C PRO A 218 16.12 10.02 -10.98
N ILE A 219 16.19 8.73 -11.26
CA ILE A 219 16.15 7.65 -10.28
C ILE A 219 17.34 6.74 -10.50
N ASP A 220 17.89 6.23 -9.42
CA ASP A 220 18.99 5.29 -9.40
C ASP A 220 18.76 4.17 -8.37
N ARG A 221 19.64 3.18 -8.35
CA ARG A 221 19.55 2.06 -7.42
C ARG A 221 19.57 2.48 -5.96
N ALA A 222 20.38 3.48 -5.61
CA ALA A 222 20.50 3.96 -4.23
C ALA A 222 19.18 4.59 -3.77
N MET A 223 18.58 5.42 -4.62
CA MET A 223 17.27 6.02 -4.34
C MET A 223 16.18 4.96 -4.21
N ILE A 224 16.15 3.94 -5.09
CA ILE A 224 15.15 2.87 -5.02
C ILE A 224 15.33 2.06 -3.73
N ARG A 225 16.55 1.64 -3.39
CA ARG A 225 16.84 0.96 -2.12
C ARG A 225 16.42 1.79 -0.91
N SER A 226 16.59 3.12 -0.96
CA SER A 226 16.20 4.01 0.14
C SER A 226 14.70 3.98 0.43
N ILE A 227 13.84 3.62 -0.53
CA ILE A 227 12.40 3.47 -0.29
C ILE A 227 12.11 2.37 0.75
N PHE A 228 12.95 1.34 0.81
CA PHE A 228 12.82 0.20 1.72
C PHE A 228 13.50 0.40 3.07
N THR A 229 14.42 1.35 3.18
CA THR A 229 15.29 1.47 4.36
C THR A 229 15.14 2.78 5.13
N ARG A 230 14.62 3.84 4.49
CA ARG A 230 14.57 5.20 5.08
C ARG A 230 13.72 5.29 6.34
N ASP A 231 12.61 4.54 6.39
CA ASP A 231 11.67 4.62 7.52
C ASP A 231 12.03 3.59 8.61
N HIS A 232 12.37 2.35 8.21
CA HIS A 232 12.86 1.31 9.10
C HIS A 232 13.60 0.22 8.31
N PRO A 233 14.93 0.06 8.47
CA PRO A 233 15.68 -0.96 7.74
C PRO A 233 15.35 -2.37 8.23
N GLY A 234 15.48 -3.36 7.33
CA GLY A 234 15.29 -4.79 7.66
C GLY A 234 13.86 -5.31 7.53
N THR A 235 12.88 -4.48 7.17
CA THR A 235 11.48 -4.90 6.95
C THR A 235 11.28 -5.65 5.62
N SER A 236 12.23 -5.59 4.70
CA SER A 236 12.21 -6.31 3.41
C SER A 236 13.52 -7.08 3.21
N ASP A 237 13.48 -8.17 2.45
CA ASP A 237 14.67 -8.95 2.12
C ASP A 237 15.50 -8.25 1.04
N LEU A 238 16.82 -8.26 1.18
CA LEU A 238 17.72 -7.59 0.25
C LEU A 238 17.62 -8.17 -1.16
N THR A 239 17.40 -9.47 -1.31
CA THR A 239 17.16 -10.10 -2.62
C THR A 239 15.94 -9.51 -3.33
N VAL A 240 14.84 -9.29 -2.59
CA VAL A 240 13.63 -8.65 -3.10
C VAL A 240 13.89 -7.19 -3.46
N VAL A 241 14.61 -6.46 -2.61
CA VAL A 241 14.96 -5.04 -2.83
C VAL A 241 15.81 -4.88 -4.09
N ASP A 242 16.80 -5.76 -4.31
CA ASP A 242 17.68 -5.69 -5.46
C ASP A 242 16.98 -6.07 -6.77
N ALA A 243 16.23 -7.16 -6.77
CA ALA A 243 15.42 -7.56 -7.91
C ALA A 243 14.38 -6.48 -8.29
N PHE A 244 13.79 -5.83 -7.30
CA PHE A 244 12.89 -4.70 -7.51
C PHE A 244 13.60 -3.51 -8.16
N ALA A 245 14.80 -3.16 -7.67
CA ALA A 245 15.59 -2.08 -8.25
C ALA A 245 15.99 -2.37 -9.70
N ASP A 246 16.37 -3.60 -10.01
CA ASP A 246 16.69 -4.02 -11.40
C ASP A 246 15.46 -3.90 -12.30
N ALA A 247 14.32 -4.39 -11.86
CA ALA A 247 13.07 -4.34 -12.63
C ALA A 247 12.60 -2.89 -12.90
N VAL A 248 12.73 -2.00 -11.92
CA VAL A 248 12.39 -0.57 -12.09
C VAL A 248 13.33 0.10 -13.08
N LEU A 249 14.65 -0.07 -12.90
CA LEU A 249 15.66 0.59 -13.74
C LEU A 249 15.70 0.07 -15.18
N ALA A 250 15.19 -1.13 -15.43
CA ALA A 250 14.98 -1.64 -16.77
C ALA A 250 13.89 -0.87 -17.57
N LEU A 251 12.99 -0.16 -16.88
CA LEU A 251 11.90 0.59 -17.49
C LEU A 251 12.10 2.10 -17.42
N ASP A 252 12.66 2.61 -16.33
CA ASP A 252 12.77 4.03 -16.04
C ASP A 252 14.12 4.40 -15.42
N THR A 253 14.78 5.41 -15.98
CA THR A 253 15.95 6.08 -15.37
C THR A 253 15.59 7.47 -14.84
N SER A 254 14.40 7.95 -15.16
CA SER A 254 13.81 9.18 -14.63
C SER A 254 12.29 9.04 -14.57
N VAL A 255 11.66 9.76 -13.64
CA VAL A 255 10.21 9.74 -13.42
C VAL A 255 9.67 11.15 -13.23
N PRO A 256 8.37 11.39 -13.46
CA PRO A 256 7.74 12.68 -13.27
C PRO A 256 7.89 13.25 -11.84
N THR A 257 7.88 14.57 -11.71
CA THR A 257 8.03 15.27 -10.43
C THR A 257 6.71 15.64 -9.78
N GLY A 258 5.58 15.62 -10.51
CA GLY A 258 4.32 16.20 -10.07
C GLY A 258 3.78 15.65 -8.76
N THR A 259 3.83 14.34 -8.54
CA THR A 259 3.39 13.75 -7.27
C THR A 259 4.27 14.18 -6.08
N TYR A 260 5.56 14.50 -6.31
CA TYR A 260 6.44 15.02 -5.28
C TYR A 260 6.13 16.48 -4.97
N ILE A 261 5.77 17.27 -6.00
CA ILE A 261 5.29 18.65 -5.85
C ILE A 261 4.00 18.64 -5.04
N ASP A 262 3.02 17.81 -5.41
CA ASP A 262 1.75 17.70 -4.70
C ASP A 262 1.94 17.35 -3.23
N MET A 263 2.69 16.27 -2.95
CA MET A 263 2.92 15.84 -1.57
C MET A 263 3.76 16.86 -0.75
N SER A 264 4.54 17.71 -1.40
CA SER A 264 5.37 18.70 -0.71
C SER A 264 4.68 20.06 -0.51
N ALA A 265 3.72 20.42 -1.39
CA ALA A 265 3.18 21.78 -1.44
C ALA A 265 1.66 21.87 -1.61
N ASN A 266 0.97 20.86 -2.13
CA ASN A 266 -0.42 20.96 -2.58
C ASN A 266 -1.39 20.06 -1.81
N LEU A 267 -0.95 19.35 -0.75
CA LEU A 267 -1.85 18.56 0.08
C LEU A 267 -2.83 19.45 0.86
N PRO A 268 -4.09 19.01 1.05
CA PRO A 268 -4.66 17.74 0.58
C PRO A 268 -5.15 17.80 -0.87
N VAL A 269 -4.90 16.75 -1.66
CA VAL A 269 -5.35 16.65 -3.06
C VAL A 269 -6.70 15.95 -3.21
N CYS A 270 -7.23 15.34 -2.16
CA CYS A 270 -8.56 14.73 -2.12
C CYS A 270 -9.28 15.08 -0.81
N ASP A 271 -10.61 15.05 -0.87
CA ASP A 271 -11.50 15.34 0.25
C ASP A 271 -12.19 14.05 0.71
N PRO A 272 -11.89 13.50 1.90
CA PRO A 272 -12.49 12.26 2.39
C PRO A 272 -14.02 12.31 2.49
N VAL A 273 -14.62 13.49 2.72
CA VAL A 273 -16.09 13.65 2.76
C VAL A 273 -16.73 13.35 1.40
N LYS A 274 -15.98 13.51 0.31
CA LYS A 274 -16.43 13.23 -1.06
C LYS A 274 -16.20 11.79 -1.51
N ILE A 275 -15.44 11.00 -0.76
CA ILE A 275 -15.24 9.56 -1.03
C ILE A 275 -16.45 8.80 -0.48
N LYS A 276 -17.33 8.34 -1.39
CA LYS A 276 -18.62 7.71 -1.04
C LYS A 276 -18.60 6.18 -1.07
N VAL A 277 -17.48 5.59 -1.44
CA VAL A 277 -17.32 4.14 -1.59
C VAL A 277 -16.75 3.51 -0.31
N PRO A 278 -16.99 2.20 -0.08
CA PRO A 278 -16.32 1.46 0.99
C PRO A 278 -14.81 1.64 0.90
N THR A 279 -14.15 1.97 2.02
CA THR A 279 -12.72 2.34 2.03
C THR A 279 -11.95 1.68 3.16
N LEU A 280 -10.84 1.01 2.80
CA LEU A 280 -9.82 0.49 3.72
C LEU A 280 -8.59 1.40 3.67
N ILE A 281 -8.10 1.84 4.83
CA ILE A 281 -6.80 2.49 4.99
C ILE A 281 -5.84 1.48 5.61
N MET A 282 -4.68 1.29 4.97
CA MET A 282 -3.62 0.41 5.43
C MET A 282 -2.35 1.23 5.69
N ARG A 283 -1.79 1.08 6.89
CA ARG A 283 -0.58 1.80 7.30
C ARG A 283 0.44 0.82 7.88
N GLY A 284 1.65 0.79 7.35
CA GLY A 284 2.77 0.13 8.01
C GLY A 284 3.11 0.80 9.35
N GLU A 285 3.45 0.01 10.38
CA GLU A 285 3.83 0.51 11.71
C GLU A 285 4.91 1.59 11.61
N TYR A 286 5.92 1.35 10.76
CA TYR A 286 7.09 2.22 10.60
C TYR A 286 6.99 3.18 9.41
N ASP A 287 5.86 3.24 8.70
CA ASP A 287 5.74 4.10 7.52
C ASP A 287 5.80 5.59 7.90
N GLY A 288 6.85 6.26 7.45
CA GLY A 288 7.10 7.69 7.71
C GLY A 288 6.42 8.65 6.74
N ILE A 289 5.61 8.15 5.78
CA ILE A 289 4.94 9.03 4.80
C ILE A 289 3.82 9.86 5.43
N ALA A 290 3.13 9.31 6.43
CA ALA A 290 2.08 9.99 7.16
C ALA A 290 2.14 9.71 8.66
N SER A 291 1.76 10.66 9.49
CA SER A 291 1.53 10.42 10.91
C SER A 291 0.25 9.60 11.11
N PHE A 292 0.16 8.88 12.22
CA PHE A 292 -1.08 8.20 12.61
C PHE A 292 -2.25 9.20 12.72
N ARG A 293 -1.99 10.38 13.25
CA ARG A 293 -2.98 11.45 13.41
C ARG A 293 -3.53 11.94 12.08
N ASP A 294 -2.66 12.12 11.07
CA ASP A 294 -3.09 12.53 9.72
C ASP A 294 -4.09 11.54 9.13
N LEU A 295 -3.80 10.24 9.25
CA LEU A 295 -4.67 9.19 8.73
C LEU A 295 -5.93 8.96 9.58
N SER A 296 -5.86 9.11 10.91
CA SER A 296 -7.05 9.07 11.77
C SER A 296 -8.02 10.18 11.42
N ASN A 297 -7.53 11.40 11.19
CA ASN A 297 -8.34 12.53 10.76
C ASN A 297 -8.98 12.29 9.38
N PHE A 298 -8.27 11.67 8.46
CA PHE A 298 -8.82 11.25 7.17
C PHE A 298 -9.91 10.20 7.34
N PHE A 299 -9.65 9.16 8.13
CA PHE A 299 -10.58 8.07 8.41
C PHE A 299 -11.89 8.55 9.05
N GLU A 300 -11.82 9.42 10.05
CA GLU A 300 -12.99 9.98 10.71
C GLU A 300 -13.92 10.69 9.72
N ARG A 301 -13.36 11.40 8.75
CA ARG A 301 -14.10 12.19 7.75
C ARG A 301 -14.64 11.40 6.58
N LEU A 302 -14.23 10.14 6.37
CA LEU A 302 -14.81 9.29 5.33
C LEU A 302 -16.31 9.17 5.52
N ALA A 303 -17.06 9.48 4.45
CA ALA A 303 -18.52 9.58 4.51
C ALA A 303 -19.22 8.20 4.55
N ASN A 304 -18.58 7.15 3.98
CA ASN A 304 -19.17 5.81 3.97
C ASN A 304 -18.94 5.12 5.32
N ALA A 305 -20.00 4.48 5.87
CA ALA A 305 -19.93 3.72 7.13
C ALA A 305 -19.13 2.42 7.00
N ASP A 306 -19.07 1.80 5.80
CA ASP A 306 -18.19 0.66 5.51
C ASP A 306 -16.76 1.17 5.28
N LYS A 307 -16.08 1.45 6.40
CA LYS A 307 -14.70 1.96 6.41
C LYS A 307 -13.86 1.25 7.47
N GLN A 308 -12.61 0.99 7.14
CA GLN A 308 -11.65 0.30 8.01
C GLN A 308 -10.32 1.06 8.03
N PHE A 309 -9.64 1.04 9.19
CA PHE A 309 -8.27 1.54 9.32
C PHE A 309 -7.43 0.51 10.07
N ILE A 310 -6.35 0.06 9.42
CA ILE A 310 -5.49 -1.00 9.94
C ILE A 310 -4.05 -0.50 10.00
N VAL A 311 -3.40 -0.74 11.14
CA VAL A 311 -1.95 -0.60 11.30
C VAL A 311 -1.32 -1.99 11.22
N MET A 312 -0.38 -2.17 10.31
CA MET A 312 0.27 -3.44 10.02
C MET A 312 1.63 -3.53 10.74
N PRO A 313 1.79 -4.44 11.73
CA PRO A 313 3.01 -4.55 12.51
C PRO A 313 4.20 -5.01 11.69
N GLY A 314 5.40 -4.48 12.00
CA GLY A 314 6.67 -4.86 11.37
C GLY A 314 6.80 -4.43 9.90
N ILE A 315 5.95 -3.53 9.41
CA ILE A 315 5.90 -3.08 8.02
C ILE A 315 6.29 -1.60 7.95
N ALA A 316 7.14 -1.25 6.99
CA ALA A 316 7.46 0.12 6.61
C ALA A 316 6.66 0.54 5.36
N HIS A 317 7.20 1.45 4.53
CA HIS A 317 6.49 2.05 3.39
C HIS A 317 6.10 1.05 2.28
N THR A 318 6.86 -0.03 2.09
CA THR A 318 6.67 -0.99 0.98
C THR A 318 5.98 -2.27 1.48
N SER A 319 4.71 -2.18 1.81
CA SER A 319 3.95 -3.23 2.50
C SER A 319 3.95 -4.57 1.75
N THR A 320 3.59 -4.58 0.46
CA THR A 320 3.52 -5.79 -0.38
C THR A 320 4.89 -6.42 -0.70
N ARG A 321 6.00 -5.75 -0.35
CA ARG A 321 7.39 -6.22 -0.51
C ARG A 321 8.09 -6.42 0.84
N SER A 322 7.35 -6.32 1.94
CA SER A 322 7.87 -6.57 3.28
C SER A 322 7.97 -8.07 3.55
N LYS A 323 8.74 -8.45 4.57
CA LYS A 323 8.76 -9.82 5.09
C LYS A 323 7.39 -10.28 5.59
N ASN A 324 6.54 -9.33 6.01
CA ASN A 324 5.18 -9.57 6.49
C ASN A 324 4.12 -9.42 5.37
N PHE A 325 4.50 -9.62 4.10
CA PHE A 325 3.60 -9.51 2.94
C PHE A 325 2.32 -10.38 3.08
N ALA A 326 2.43 -11.54 3.71
CA ALA A 326 1.29 -12.45 3.91
C ALA A 326 0.16 -11.79 4.72
N LEU A 327 0.49 -10.96 5.73
CA LEU A 327 -0.49 -10.16 6.46
C LEU A 327 -1.19 -9.16 5.52
N VAL A 328 -0.42 -8.48 4.66
CA VAL A 328 -0.96 -7.51 3.70
C VAL A 328 -1.95 -8.17 2.75
N TYR A 329 -1.58 -9.31 2.18
CA TYR A 329 -2.41 -10.04 1.24
C TYR A 329 -3.67 -10.60 1.90
N HIS A 330 -3.56 -11.12 3.13
CA HIS A 330 -4.72 -11.57 3.91
C HIS A 330 -5.72 -10.44 4.18
N LEU A 331 -5.23 -9.27 4.59
CA LEU A 331 -6.06 -8.10 4.86
C LEU A 331 -6.77 -7.61 3.59
N LEU A 332 -6.07 -7.56 2.47
CA LEU A 332 -6.64 -7.16 1.19
C LEU A 332 -7.68 -8.15 0.68
N ASP A 333 -7.39 -9.46 0.74
CA ASP A 333 -8.32 -10.49 0.31
C ASP A 333 -9.59 -10.47 1.17
N GLY A 334 -9.43 -10.45 2.49
CA GLY A 334 -10.56 -10.36 3.44
C GLY A 334 -11.42 -9.11 3.22
N TYR A 335 -10.81 -7.97 2.89
CA TYR A 335 -11.53 -6.74 2.60
C TYR A 335 -12.24 -6.77 1.23
N PHE A 336 -11.58 -7.25 0.19
CA PHE A 336 -12.14 -7.27 -1.16
C PHE A 336 -13.24 -8.34 -1.33
N SER A 337 -13.16 -9.45 -0.61
CA SER A 337 -14.17 -10.51 -0.59
C SER A 337 -15.26 -10.31 0.47
N GLN A 338 -15.18 -9.27 1.28
CA GLN A 338 -16.15 -8.98 2.33
C GLN A 338 -17.57 -8.89 1.76
N PRO A 339 -18.55 -9.60 2.34
CA PRO A 339 -19.93 -9.49 1.92
C PRO A 339 -20.50 -8.08 2.16
N ALA A 340 -21.44 -7.67 1.31
CA ALA A 340 -22.15 -6.42 1.54
C ALA A 340 -22.97 -6.50 2.85
N PRO A 341 -23.09 -5.39 3.60
CA PRO A 341 -23.96 -5.34 4.79
C PRO A 341 -25.42 -5.67 4.41
N VAL A 342 -26.07 -6.52 5.19
CA VAL A 342 -27.50 -6.85 5.01
C VAL A 342 -28.40 -5.72 5.51
N TYR A 343 -27.97 -5.05 6.61
CA TYR A 343 -28.66 -3.89 7.16
C TYR A 343 -27.77 -2.64 7.02
N THR A 344 -28.32 -1.61 6.38
CA THR A 344 -27.60 -0.35 6.09
C THR A 344 -28.22 0.88 6.76
N GLY A 345 -29.13 0.67 7.68
CA GLY A 345 -29.95 1.72 8.30
C GLY A 345 -31.24 1.96 7.51
N GLY A 346 -32.36 2.12 8.19
CA GLY A 346 -33.66 2.49 7.63
C GLY A 346 -34.04 3.89 8.10
#